data_ee16b9aa73b07cadbc696b4d639c4ef5
#
_entry.id   ee16b9aa73b07cadbc696b4d639c4ef5
#
_cell.length_a   1.000
_cell.length_b   1.000
_cell.length_c   1.000
_cell.angle_alpha   90.00
_cell.angle_beta   90.00
_cell.angle_gamma   90.00
#
_symmetry.space_group_name_H-M   'P 1'
#
loop_
_entity.id
_entity.type
_entity.pdbx_description
1 polymer ?
#
loop_
_entity_poly.entity_id
_entity_poly.type
_entity_poly.pdbx_seq_one_letter_code
_entity_poly.pdbx_strand_id
1 'polypeptide(L)'
;MSKNECDRQMDARVRELITTNSVFLRYPLSEKQSIRKNLPAPKDPNSNMSIWTILKENIGKDLSKISMPVAFNEPISMVQKHAEFLEYQEVLRQANKELDEYKRIGLVLSAFYMTFSNSIGRITKPFNSLLGETFELVTDDFELVAEQVSHHPPVTALYCQTSDFVLTSTLYLKTKLSMTSFEIFDLGLTTIKLLRTEEVFEVRPPKANLHNYLLGNPYVWFSEKLTVINKLTGVSAFVKFKEKGWTSKGDYKISGGVFSADKKETIVFKGLWSVELTGKMANGTCFEFVKRKNPLVGNDKQYMFTEFCMTLNHLSKELITYLPPTDSRLRPDIRALDYGDIEQSSSEKTRLEQKQRDLRHRLKSEKQEHLPAWFIFQLSDKDFNVRFKNTYFETRKTGKWSEDLLCLYR
;
A
#
# COMPACT_ATOMS: atom_id res chain seq x y z
N MET A 1 32.00 -10.28 14.98
CA MET A 1 32.00 -8.85 15.43
C MET A 1 31.54 -8.81 16.89
N SER A 2 32.24 -8.10 17.76
CA SER A 2 31.79 -7.92 19.14
C SER A 2 30.57 -6.99 19.18
N LYS A 3 29.71 -7.14 20.19
CA LYS A 3 28.54 -6.27 20.40
C LYS A 3 28.91 -4.78 20.40
N ASN A 4 30.11 -4.46 20.94
CA ASN A 4 30.64 -3.08 20.96
C ASN A 4 31.08 -2.53 19.59
N GLU A 5 31.47 -3.38 18.65
CA GLU A 5 31.82 -2.99 17.28
C GLU A 5 30.57 -2.73 16.44
N CYS A 6 29.54 -3.54 16.63
CA CYS A 6 28.23 -3.35 16.01
C CYS A 6 27.61 -2.03 16.48
N ASP A 7 27.62 -1.75 17.78
CA ASP A 7 27.08 -0.51 18.36
C ASP A 7 27.88 0.73 17.88
N ARG A 8 29.19 0.66 17.71
CA ARG A 8 30.01 1.78 17.17
C ARG A 8 29.75 2.03 15.68
N GLN A 9 29.59 0.99 14.88
CA GLN A 9 29.27 1.13 13.46
C GLN A 9 27.84 1.65 13.26
N MET A 10 26.88 1.22 14.10
CA MET A 10 25.52 1.75 14.13
C MET A 10 25.50 3.24 14.45
N ASP A 11 26.23 3.68 15.47
CA ASP A 11 26.33 5.10 15.85
C ASP A 11 26.92 5.96 14.72
N ALA A 12 27.96 5.47 14.03
CA ALA A 12 28.59 6.18 12.92
C ALA A 12 27.63 6.34 11.74
N ARG A 13 26.89 5.29 11.37
CA ARG A 13 25.90 5.33 10.29
C ARG A 13 24.71 6.23 10.61
N VAL A 14 24.18 6.15 11.84
CA VAL A 14 23.11 7.05 12.30
C VAL A 14 23.58 8.50 12.25
N ARG A 15 24.79 8.79 12.72
CA ARG A 15 25.41 10.12 12.65
C ARG A 15 25.56 10.58 11.20
N GLU A 16 26.07 9.73 10.33
CA GLU A 16 26.22 10.05 8.92
C GLU A 16 24.87 10.37 8.25
N LEU A 17 23.84 9.52 8.46
CA LEU A 17 22.50 9.76 7.94
C LEU A 17 21.89 11.06 8.50
N ILE A 18 22.07 11.32 9.80
CA ILE A 18 21.56 12.54 10.44
C ILE A 18 22.34 13.78 9.94
N THR A 19 23.65 13.71 9.79
CA THR A 19 24.47 14.85 9.36
C THR A 19 24.39 15.13 7.86
N THR A 20 24.20 14.11 7.04
CA THR A 20 24.08 14.24 5.58
C THR A 20 22.66 14.55 5.11
N ASN A 21 21.65 14.32 5.95
CA ASN A 21 20.26 14.63 5.64
C ASN A 21 19.71 15.64 6.65
N SER A 22 19.71 16.90 6.26
CA SER A 22 19.25 18.04 7.10
C SER A 22 17.84 17.86 7.67
N VAL A 23 17.02 17.01 7.07
CA VAL A 23 15.67 16.69 7.52
C VAL A 23 15.68 15.99 8.89
N PHE A 24 16.67 15.11 9.17
CA PHE A 24 16.74 14.43 10.47
C PHE A 24 17.24 15.34 11.60
N LEU A 25 17.96 16.42 11.27
CA LEU A 25 18.31 17.46 12.25
C LEU A 25 17.07 18.26 12.70
N ARG A 26 16.07 18.38 11.82
CA ARG A 26 14.86 19.16 12.06
C ARG A 26 13.76 18.33 12.73
N TYR A 27 13.67 17.03 12.44
CA TYR A 27 12.60 16.16 12.92
C TYR A 27 13.15 15.00 13.76
N PRO A 28 12.89 14.98 15.07
CA PRO A 28 13.50 14.01 15.97
C PRO A 28 13.03 12.58 15.70
N LEU A 29 13.94 11.62 15.83
CA LEU A 29 13.65 10.20 15.81
C LEU A 29 13.17 9.73 17.18
N SER A 30 12.23 8.80 17.24
CA SER A 30 11.89 8.11 18.48
C SER A 30 13.05 7.21 18.94
N GLU A 31 13.18 7.00 20.25
CA GLU A 31 14.24 6.14 20.80
C GLU A 31 14.01 4.67 20.39
N LYS A 32 12.78 4.20 20.51
CA LYS A 32 12.40 2.82 20.23
C LYS A 32 11.31 2.72 19.19
N GLN A 33 11.30 1.60 18.44
CA GLN A 33 10.16 1.24 17.60
C GLN A 33 8.97 0.92 18.51
N SER A 34 7.92 1.72 18.42
CA SER A 34 6.67 1.53 19.17
C SER A 34 5.47 1.73 18.25
N ILE A 35 4.33 1.19 18.66
CA ILE A 35 3.08 1.46 17.93
C ILE A 35 2.72 2.94 18.09
N ARG A 36 2.71 3.66 16.98
CA ARG A 36 2.37 5.08 16.94
C ARG A 36 0.86 5.25 16.93
N LYS A 37 0.32 5.92 17.95
CA LYS A 37 -1.13 6.16 18.08
C LYS A 37 -1.59 7.43 17.36
N ASN A 38 -0.70 8.40 17.16
CA ASN A 38 -0.96 9.65 16.47
C ASN A 38 0.22 10.02 15.59
N LEU A 39 -0.04 10.74 14.51
CA LEU A 39 0.99 11.38 13.72
C LEU A 39 1.67 12.50 14.54
N PRO A 40 2.93 12.86 14.27
CA PRO A 40 3.63 13.94 14.95
C PRO A 40 2.91 15.28 14.82
N ALA A 41 2.29 15.53 13.68
CA ALA A 41 1.46 16.70 13.44
C ALA A 41 0.09 16.32 12.87
N PRO A 42 -0.97 17.03 13.20
CA PRO A 42 -2.27 16.86 12.56
C PRO A 42 -2.22 17.36 11.11
N LYS A 43 -3.14 16.85 10.28
CA LYS A 43 -3.39 17.38 8.94
C LYS A 43 -3.74 18.87 9.05
N ASP A 44 -3.12 19.69 8.19
CA ASP A 44 -3.43 21.12 8.12
C ASP A 44 -4.92 21.34 7.77
N PRO A 45 -5.70 22.01 8.62
CA PRO A 45 -7.10 22.30 8.36
C PRO A 45 -7.29 23.24 7.15
N ASN A 46 -6.27 24.03 6.78
CA ASN A 46 -6.29 24.94 5.64
C ASN A 46 -5.94 24.24 4.32
N SER A 47 -5.59 22.95 4.36
CA SER A 47 -5.31 22.15 3.14
C SER A 47 -6.55 21.86 2.29
N ASN A 48 -7.70 22.48 2.56
CA ASN A 48 -8.95 22.34 1.82
C ASN A 48 -8.94 23.09 0.46
N MET A 49 -7.84 23.02 -0.28
CA MET A 49 -7.84 23.43 -1.68
C MET A 49 -8.84 22.58 -2.46
N SER A 50 -9.60 23.23 -3.35
CA SER A 50 -10.54 22.49 -4.20
C SER A 50 -9.77 21.55 -5.13
N ILE A 51 -9.94 20.26 -4.94
CA ILE A 51 -9.41 19.21 -5.85
C ILE A 51 -9.80 19.54 -7.31
N TRP A 52 -11.00 20.09 -7.51
CA TRP A 52 -11.48 20.48 -8.82
C TRP A 52 -10.59 21.50 -9.53
N THR A 53 -10.02 22.47 -8.83
CA THR A 53 -9.14 23.49 -9.41
C THR A 53 -7.95 22.86 -10.14
N ILE A 54 -7.43 21.73 -9.62
CA ILE A 54 -6.32 21.01 -10.23
C ILE A 54 -6.81 20.01 -11.29
N LEU A 55 -7.90 19.32 -11.02
CA LEU A 55 -8.40 18.28 -11.92
C LEU A 55 -8.89 18.85 -13.24
N LYS A 56 -9.57 20.04 -13.24
CA LYS A 56 -10.12 20.66 -14.44
C LYS A 56 -9.09 20.92 -15.54
N GLU A 57 -7.86 21.28 -15.16
CA GLU A 57 -6.76 21.56 -16.09
C GLU A 57 -6.12 20.28 -16.66
N ASN A 58 -6.51 19.14 -16.13
CA ASN A 58 -5.93 17.85 -16.43
C ASN A 58 -6.95 16.82 -16.95
N ILE A 59 -8.15 17.29 -17.32
CA ILE A 59 -9.17 16.43 -17.94
C ILE A 59 -8.59 15.78 -19.22
N GLY A 60 -8.77 14.47 -19.34
CA GLY A 60 -8.26 13.68 -20.46
C GLY A 60 -6.79 13.24 -20.34
N LYS A 61 -6.07 13.71 -19.32
CA LYS A 61 -4.68 13.29 -19.05
C LYS A 61 -4.64 12.13 -18.04
N ASP A 62 -3.56 11.37 -18.08
CA ASP A 62 -3.26 10.36 -17.07
C ASP A 62 -2.70 11.04 -15.82
N LEU A 63 -3.51 11.09 -14.76
CA LEU A 63 -3.14 11.75 -13.49
C LEU A 63 -2.02 11.05 -12.73
N SER A 64 -1.68 9.80 -13.09
CA SER A 64 -0.51 9.13 -12.52
C SER A 64 0.80 9.85 -12.86
N LYS A 65 0.79 10.67 -13.91
CA LYS A 65 1.94 11.44 -14.43
C LYS A 65 1.97 12.89 -13.95
N ILE A 66 0.96 13.32 -13.20
CA ILE A 66 0.82 14.72 -12.78
C ILE A 66 1.26 14.88 -11.34
N SER A 67 2.14 15.86 -11.10
CA SER A 67 2.51 16.26 -9.75
C SER A 67 1.36 17.03 -9.12
N MET A 68 0.88 16.54 -7.98
CA MET A 68 -0.14 17.21 -7.17
C MET A 68 0.52 18.04 -6.06
N PRO A 69 -0.02 19.21 -5.68
CA PRO A 69 0.46 19.94 -4.50
C PRO A 69 0.46 19.08 -3.24
N VAL A 70 1.43 19.31 -2.35
CA VAL A 70 1.60 18.55 -1.10
C VAL A 70 0.35 18.56 -0.23
N ALA A 71 -0.45 19.62 -0.28
CA ALA A 71 -1.73 19.72 0.45
C ALA A 71 -2.72 18.55 0.16
N PHE A 72 -2.57 17.86 -0.97
CA PHE A 72 -3.36 16.67 -1.32
C PHE A 72 -2.68 15.35 -0.95
N ASN A 73 -1.45 15.40 -0.46
CA ASN A 73 -0.73 14.21 -0.07
C ASN A 73 -1.01 13.84 1.39
N GLU A 74 -0.87 12.57 1.68
CA GLU A 74 -0.75 12.00 3.01
C GLU A 74 0.72 11.59 3.28
N PRO A 75 1.19 11.54 4.54
CA PRO A 75 2.61 11.37 4.85
C PRO A 75 3.09 9.91 4.70
N ILE A 76 2.75 9.28 3.60
CA ILE A 76 3.28 7.97 3.17
C ILE A 76 3.46 7.95 1.64
N SER A 77 4.30 7.05 1.15
CA SER A 77 4.47 6.79 -0.27
C SER A 77 3.59 5.63 -0.76
N MET A 78 3.56 5.43 -2.09
CA MET A 78 2.80 4.35 -2.70
C MET A 78 3.32 2.96 -2.31
N VAL A 79 4.64 2.77 -2.10
CA VAL A 79 5.19 1.49 -1.61
C VAL A 79 4.76 1.20 -0.18
N GLN A 80 4.60 2.23 0.67
CA GLN A 80 4.03 2.09 2.02
C GLN A 80 2.52 1.82 1.96
N LYS A 81 1.80 2.54 1.10
CA LYS A 81 0.35 2.33 0.88
C LYS A 81 0.05 0.90 0.43
N HIS A 82 0.90 0.32 -0.41
CA HIS A 82 0.73 -1.05 -0.88
C HIS A 82 0.78 -2.08 0.28
N ALA A 83 1.52 -1.80 1.35
CA ALA A 83 1.58 -2.68 2.52
C ALA A 83 0.31 -2.67 3.39
N GLU A 84 -0.62 -1.71 3.21
CA GLU A 84 -1.82 -1.59 4.05
C GLU A 84 -2.75 -2.81 3.97
N PHE A 85 -2.72 -3.60 2.89
CA PHE A 85 -3.55 -4.81 2.81
C PHE A 85 -3.16 -5.88 3.85
N LEU A 86 -1.98 -5.78 4.45
CA LEU A 86 -1.57 -6.68 5.56
C LEU A 86 -2.19 -6.30 6.92
N GLU A 87 -2.95 -5.22 7.01
CA GLU A 87 -3.64 -4.85 8.26
C GLU A 87 -4.51 -5.98 8.81
N TYR A 88 -5.01 -6.85 7.92
CA TYR A 88 -5.84 -8.02 8.27
C TYR A 88 -5.12 -9.34 7.99
N GLN A 89 -3.79 -9.38 8.09
CA GLN A 89 -2.99 -10.57 7.84
C GLN A 89 -3.36 -11.78 8.72
N GLU A 90 -3.86 -11.55 9.93
CA GLU A 90 -4.31 -12.62 10.81
C GLU A 90 -5.48 -13.41 10.23
N VAL A 91 -6.28 -12.81 9.34
CA VAL A 91 -7.35 -13.52 8.61
C VAL A 91 -6.74 -14.50 7.61
N LEU A 92 -5.59 -14.17 6.98
CA LEU A 92 -4.82 -15.10 6.15
C LEU A 92 -4.23 -16.27 6.98
N ARG A 93 -3.79 -15.99 8.22
CA ARG A 93 -3.34 -17.04 9.14
C ARG A 93 -4.48 -17.97 9.54
N GLN A 94 -5.69 -17.42 9.73
CA GLN A 94 -6.90 -18.23 9.95
C GLN A 94 -7.22 -19.06 8.71
N ALA A 95 -7.12 -18.49 7.50
CA ALA A 95 -7.32 -19.22 6.26
C ALA A 95 -6.35 -20.42 6.15
N ASN A 96 -5.06 -20.26 6.53
CA ASN A 96 -4.12 -21.36 6.52
C ASN A 96 -4.49 -22.52 7.45
N LYS A 97 -5.20 -22.24 8.55
CA LYS A 97 -5.67 -23.24 9.54
C LYS A 97 -7.04 -23.84 9.21
N GLU A 98 -7.86 -23.18 8.40
CA GLU A 98 -9.22 -23.62 8.05
C GLU A 98 -9.19 -24.89 7.21
N LEU A 99 -10.01 -25.87 7.58
CA LEU A 99 -10.10 -27.19 6.93
C LEU A 99 -11.08 -27.18 5.75
N ASP A 100 -12.17 -26.43 5.88
CA ASP A 100 -13.18 -26.31 4.83
C ASP A 100 -12.66 -25.40 3.72
N GLU A 101 -12.54 -25.93 2.49
CA GLU A 101 -12.04 -25.24 1.32
C GLU A 101 -12.83 -23.96 1.00
N TYR A 102 -14.16 -24.01 1.12
CA TYR A 102 -15.02 -22.87 0.80
C TYR A 102 -14.93 -21.76 1.85
N LYS A 103 -14.78 -22.11 3.13
CA LYS A 103 -14.51 -21.13 4.18
C LYS A 103 -13.10 -20.55 4.03
N ARG A 104 -12.14 -21.37 3.68
CA ARG A 104 -10.75 -20.97 3.50
C ARG A 104 -10.59 -19.88 2.42
N ILE A 105 -11.18 -20.07 1.23
CA ILE A 105 -11.14 -19.02 0.18
C ILE A 105 -11.95 -17.77 0.60
N GLY A 106 -13.04 -17.95 1.36
CA GLY A 106 -13.81 -16.85 1.95
C GLY A 106 -12.94 -16.00 2.91
N LEU A 107 -12.12 -16.64 3.75
CA LEU A 107 -11.16 -15.96 4.63
C LEU A 107 -10.08 -15.24 3.82
N VAL A 108 -9.52 -15.86 2.78
CA VAL A 108 -8.55 -15.20 1.88
C VAL A 108 -9.16 -13.93 1.28
N LEU A 109 -10.38 -13.99 0.74
CA LEU A 109 -11.07 -12.82 0.22
C LEU A 109 -11.28 -11.76 1.29
N SER A 110 -11.63 -12.17 2.50
CA SER A 110 -12.00 -11.28 3.61
C SER A 110 -10.84 -10.44 4.11
N ALA A 111 -9.61 -10.96 4.05
CA ALA A 111 -8.40 -10.24 4.41
C ALA A 111 -8.20 -8.98 3.54
N PHE A 112 -8.51 -9.07 2.24
CA PHE A 112 -8.45 -7.93 1.33
C PHE A 112 -9.70 -7.06 1.38
N TYR A 113 -10.87 -7.70 1.50
CA TYR A 113 -12.15 -7.01 1.53
C TYR A 113 -12.20 -5.91 2.58
N MET A 114 -11.75 -6.17 3.79
CA MET A 114 -11.88 -5.22 4.88
C MET A 114 -10.92 -4.03 4.74
N THR A 115 -9.80 -4.16 4.04
CA THR A 115 -8.87 -3.06 3.81
C THR A 115 -9.46 -1.93 2.96
N PHE A 116 -10.47 -2.22 2.12
CA PHE A 116 -11.18 -1.19 1.37
C PHE A 116 -11.92 -0.21 2.28
N SER A 117 -12.29 -0.63 3.50
CA SER A 117 -12.90 0.25 4.49
C SER A 117 -11.98 1.40 4.94
N ASN A 118 -10.66 1.25 4.76
CA ASN A 118 -9.67 2.28 5.08
C ASN A 118 -9.71 3.50 4.14
N SER A 119 -10.45 3.40 3.02
CA SER A 119 -10.68 4.52 2.10
C SER A 119 -11.85 5.42 2.50
N ILE A 120 -12.67 5.00 3.48
CA ILE A 120 -13.85 5.77 3.92
C ILE A 120 -13.38 7.07 4.59
N GLY A 121 -13.81 8.21 4.01
CA GLY A 121 -13.40 9.55 4.46
C GLY A 121 -11.96 9.94 4.09
N ARG A 122 -11.15 9.05 3.52
CA ARG A 122 -9.76 9.29 3.14
C ARG A 122 -9.69 9.73 1.68
N ILE A 123 -9.48 11.03 1.48
CA ILE A 123 -9.47 11.69 0.17
C ILE A 123 -8.07 12.17 -0.25
N THR A 124 -7.09 12.04 0.62
CA THR A 124 -5.68 12.35 0.33
C THR A 124 -5.02 11.19 -0.43
N LYS A 125 -3.97 11.49 -1.17
CA LYS A 125 -3.24 10.48 -1.92
C LYS A 125 -1.82 10.31 -1.36
N PRO A 126 -1.24 9.10 -1.37
CA PRO A 126 0.18 8.91 -1.04
C PRO A 126 1.08 9.64 -2.04
N PHE A 127 2.31 9.92 -1.64
CA PHE A 127 3.34 10.39 -2.58
C PHE A 127 3.61 9.31 -3.64
N ASN A 128 3.84 9.73 -4.87
CA ASN A 128 4.33 8.83 -5.89
C ASN A 128 5.72 8.33 -5.47
N SER A 129 5.90 7.02 -5.51
CA SER A 129 7.21 6.43 -5.21
C SER A 129 8.22 6.78 -6.28
N LEU A 130 9.46 7.00 -5.86
CA LEU A 130 10.60 7.19 -6.76
C LEU A 130 11.06 5.84 -7.29
N LEU A 131 11.67 5.83 -8.48
CA LEU A 131 12.22 4.60 -9.04
C LEU A 131 13.32 4.03 -8.14
N GLY A 132 13.18 2.77 -7.74
CA GLY A 132 14.07 2.11 -6.78
C GLY A 132 13.77 2.42 -5.30
N GLU A 133 12.72 3.22 -5.01
CA GLU A 133 12.26 3.42 -3.64
C GLU A 133 11.76 2.12 -3.04
N THR A 134 12.14 1.86 -1.79
CA THR A 134 11.78 0.64 -1.07
C THR A 134 11.00 0.94 0.20
N PHE A 135 10.34 -0.08 0.72
CA PHE A 135 9.74 -0.08 2.03
C PHE A 135 9.81 -1.50 2.62
N GLU A 136 10.14 -1.62 3.90
CA GLU A 136 10.12 -2.89 4.62
C GLU A 136 9.24 -2.84 5.86
N LEU A 137 8.65 -3.97 6.20
CA LEU A 137 8.14 -4.25 7.55
C LEU A 137 8.67 -5.62 7.97
N VAL A 138 9.48 -5.62 9.02
CA VAL A 138 10.03 -6.84 9.59
C VAL A 138 9.63 -6.87 11.07
N THR A 139 8.92 -7.92 11.44
CA THR A 139 8.45 -8.19 12.80
C THR A 139 8.76 -9.65 13.14
N ASP A 140 8.48 -10.09 14.35
CA ASP A 140 8.57 -11.50 14.71
C ASP A 140 7.58 -12.37 13.94
N ASP A 141 6.52 -11.76 13.42
CA ASP A 141 5.42 -12.44 12.75
C ASP A 141 5.56 -12.51 11.23
N PHE A 142 6.17 -11.53 10.59
CA PHE A 142 6.32 -11.49 9.13
C PHE A 142 7.48 -10.61 8.67
N GLU A 143 7.96 -10.92 7.49
CA GLU A 143 8.95 -10.15 6.73
C GLU A 143 8.32 -9.67 5.42
N LEU A 144 8.31 -8.35 5.21
CA LEU A 144 7.79 -7.72 4.01
C LEU A 144 8.84 -6.78 3.42
N VAL A 145 8.96 -6.80 2.09
CA VAL A 145 9.67 -5.78 1.31
C VAL A 145 8.85 -5.39 0.09
N ALA A 146 8.82 -4.09 -0.20
CA ALA A 146 8.26 -3.52 -1.43
C ALA A 146 9.30 -2.66 -2.14
N GLU A 147 9.25 -2.59 -3.47
CA GLU A 147 10.12 -1.78 -4.31
C GLU A 147 9.34 -1.15 -5.47
N GLN A 148 9.60 0.11 -5.78
CA GLN A 148 9.13 0.74 -7.00
C GLN A 148 10.00 0.27 -8.18
N VAL A 149 9.58 -0.79 -8.84
CA VAL A 149 10.35 -1.48 -9.90
C VAL A 149 10.31 -0.79 -11.25
N SER A 150 9.28 0.03 -11.49
CA SER A 150 9.11 0.84 -12.69
C SER A 150 8.43 2.16 -12.34
N HIS A 151 8.77 3.24 -13.07
CA HIS A 151 8.15 4.54 -12.89
C HIS A 151 7.24 4.94 -14.06
N HIS A 152 7.50 4.46 -15.24
CA HIS A 152 6.67 4.65 -16.44
C HIS A 152 6.56 3.34 -17.24
N PRO A 153 5.48 2.58 -17.03
CA PRO A 153 4.37 2.81 -16.09
C PRO A 153 4.79 2.68 -14.62
N PRO A 154 4.07 3.33 -13.67
CA PRO A 154 4.37 3.15 -12.26
C PRO A 154 3.94 1.76 -11.79
N VAL A 155 4.91 0.93 -11.39
CA VAL A 155 4.69 -0.42 -10.86
C VAL A 155 5.46 -0.59 -9.57
N THR A 156 4.74 -0.97 -8.51
CA THR A 156 5.31 -1.40 -7.23
C THR A 156 5.24 -2.91 -7.13
N ALA A 157 6.34 -3.54 -6.76
CA ALA A 157 6.39 -4.96 -6.41
C ALA A 157 6.44 -5.11 -4.89
N LEU A 158 5.81 -6.15 -4.35
CA LEU A 158 5.81 -6.45 -2.93
C LEU A 158 5.92 -7.96 -2.71
N TYR A 159 6.72 -8.34 -1.75
CA TYR A 159 6.85 -9.70 -1.23
C TYR A 159 6.65 -9.70 0.27
N CYS A 160 5.89 -10.66 0.78
CA CYS A 160 5.71 -10.89 2.21
C CYS A 160 5.73 -12.38 2.49
N GLN A 161 6.43 -12.77 3.55
CA GLN A 161 6.42 -14.14 4.06
C GLN A 161 6.14 -14.20 5.55
N THR A 162 5.44 -15.25 5.95
CA THR A 162 5.14 -15.61 7.34
C THR A 162 5.34 -17.11 7.52
N SER A 163 5.11 -17.63 8.72
CA SER A 163 5.02 -19.09 8.97
C SER A 163 3.79 -19.74 8.30
N ASP A 164 2.79 -18.97 7.88
CA ASP A 164 1.50 -19.48 7.41
C ASP A 164 1.29 -19.29 5.91
N PHE A 165 1.86 -18.24 5.32
CA PHE A 165 1.67 -17.91 3.91
C PHE A 165 2.86 -17.16 3.32
N VAL A 166 2.97 -17.26 1.99
CA VAL A 166 3.82 -16.39 1.16
C VAL A 166 2.90 -15.58 0.24
N LEU A 167 3.15 -14.28 0.15
CA LEU A 167 2.38 -13.37 -0.68
C LEU A 167 3.32 -12.58 -1.60
N THR A 168 2.97 -12.53 -2.88
CA THR A 168 3.55 -11.61 -3.85
C THR A 168 2.47 -10.72 -4.41
N SER A 169 2.76 -9.45 -4.57
CA SER A 169 1.80 -8.49 -5.08
C SER A 169 2.46 -7.47 -5.97
N THR A 170 1.75 -7.07 -7.00
CA THR A 170 2.11 -5.93 -7.84
C THR A 170 0.98 -4.91 -7.80
N LEU A 171 1.34 -3.65 -7.68
CA LEU A 171 0.41 -2.53 -7.79
C LEU A 171 0.73 -1.77 -9.07
N TYR A 172 -0.18 -1.82 -10.03
CA TYR A 172 -0.07 -1.11 -11.31
C TYR A 172 -1.32 -0.28 -11.53
N LEU A 173 -1.28 0.97 -11.14
CA LEU A 173 -2.43 1.87 -11.21
C LEU A 173 -2.48 2.57 -12.57
N LYS A 174 -3.64 2.49 -13.21
CA LYS A 174 -4.05 3.38 -14.31
C LYS A 174 -5.20 4.25 -13.85
N THR A 175 -5.20 5.50 -14.29
CA THR A 175 -6.25 6.45 -13.95
C THR A 175 -6.92 6.98 -15.20
N LYS A 176 -8.24 7.23 -15.10
CA LYS A 176 -9.01 7.87 -16.15
C LYS A 176 -9.84 8.99 -15.54
N LEU A 177 -9.55 10.20 -15.95
CA LEU A 177 -10.32 11.38 -15.54
C LEU A 177 -11.27 11.79 -16.67
N SER A 178 -12.55 11.94 -16.33
CA SER A 178 -13.58 12.54 -17.17
C SER A 178 -14.22 13.73 -16.44
N MET A 179 -15.16 14.41 -17.05
CA MET A 179 -15.90 15.50 -16.38
C MET A 179 -16.73 15.02 -15.18
N THR A 180 -17.17 13.75 -15.18
CA THR A 180 -18.12 13.23 -14.19
C THR A 180 -17.53 12.14 -13.29
N SER A 181 -16.38 11.56 -13.67
CA SER A 181 -15.77 10.45 -12.93
C SER A 181 -14.25 10.50 -12.96
N PHE A 182 -13.66 10.14 -11.84
CA PHE A 182 -12.24 9.83 -11.73
C PHE A 182 -12.12 8.37 -11.32
N GLU A 183 -11.67 7.56 -12.24
CA GLU A 183 -11.57 6.10 -12.09
C GLU A 183 -10.12 5.70 -11.89
N ILE A 184 -9.90 4.76 -10.98
CA ILE A 184 -8.59 4.17 -10.67
C ILE A 184 -8.70 2.66 -10.87
N PHE A 185 -7.89 2.13 -11.78
CA PHE A 185 -7.80 0.72 -12.10
C PHE A 185 -6.48 0.19 -11.55
N ASP A 186 -6.53 -0.84 -10.75
CA ASP A 186 -5.34 -1.62 -10.43
C ASP A 186 -5.28 -2.83 -11.38
N LEU A 187 -4.31 -2.83 -12.26
CA LEU A 187 -4.03 -3.90 -13.22
C LEU A 187 -3.03 -4.91 -12.67
N GLY A 188 -2.58 -4.71 -11.43
CA GLY A 188 -1.69 -5.62 -10.75
C GLY A 188 -2.34 -6.95 -10.38
N LEU A 189 -1.53 -7.86 -9.89
CA LEU A 189 -1.93 -9.18 -9.43
C LEU A 189 -1.35 -9.43 -8.04
N THR A 190 -2.21 -9.92 -7.14
CA THR A 190 -1.76 -10.45 -5.86
C THR A 190 -1.93 -11.96 -5.85
N THR A 191 -0.86 -12.67 -5.48
CA THR A 191 -0.85 -14.13 -5.36
C THR A 191 -0.50 -14.49 -3.92
N ILE A 192 -1.27 -15.40 -3.33
CA ILE A 192 -1.08 -15.90 -1.96
C ILE A 192 -0.93 -17.41 -2.04
N LYS A 193 0.16 -17.94 -1.48
CA LYS A 193 0.34 -19.36 -1.23
C LYS A 193 0.16 -19.65 0.25
N LEU A 194 -0.84 -20.43 0.62
CA LEU A 194 -1.00 -20.95 1.98
C LEU A 194 -0.06 -22.16 2.17
N LEU A 195 0.77 -22.14 3.23
CA LEU A 195 1.85 -23.12 3.37
C LEU A 195 1.38 -24.48 3.85
N ARG A 196 0.25 -24.57 4.55
CA ARG A 196 -0.27 -25.86 5.02
C ARG A 196 -0.89 -26.70 3.91
N THR A 197 -1.62 -26.06 3.00
CA THR A 197 -2.37 -26.74 1.93
C THR A 197 -1.70 -26.63 0.56
N GLU A 198 -0.62 -25.86 0.46
CA GLU A 198 0.09 -25.56 -0.78
C GLU A 198 -0.79 -24.86 -1.86
N GLU A 199 -2.01 -24.47 -1.48
CA GLU A 199 -2.95 -23.80 -2.38
C GLU A 199 -2.48 -22.38 -2.74
N VAL A 200 -2.67 -22.02 -4.00
CA VAL A 200 -2.33 -20.72 -4.55
C VAL A 200 -3.58 -19.98 -4.97
N PHE A 201 -3.77 -18.80 -4.41
CA PHE A 201 -4.92 -17.92 -4.68
C PHE A 201 -4.48 -16.68 -5.45
N GLU A 202 -5.19 -16.37 -6.52
CA GLU A 202 -5.08 -15.09 -7.23
C GLU A 202 -6.17 -14.14 -6.74
N VAL A 203 -5.78 -12.92 -6.36
CA VAL A 203 -6.67 -11.85 -5.91
C VAL A 203 -6.64 -10.71 -6.93
N ARG A 204 -7.82 -10.29 -7.38
CA ARG A 204 -7.99 -9.13 -8.25
C ARG A 204 -8.88 -8.09 -7.56
N PRO A 205 -8.37 -6.87 -7.37
CA PRO A 205 -9.10 -5.82 -6.68
C PRO A 205 -10.23 -5.24 -7.54
N PRO A 206 -11.23 -4.58 -6.91
CA PRO A 206 -12.26 -3.82 -7.60
C PRO A 206 -11.69 -2.52 -8.16
N LYS A 207 -12.45 -1.87 -9.04
CA LYS A 207 -12.14 -0.51 -9.50
C LYS A 207 -12.55 0.50 -8.43
N ALA A 208 -11.67 1.47 -8.13
CA ALA A 208 -12.00 2.60 -7.28
C ALA A 208 -12.46 3.81 -8.10
N ASN A 209 -13.42 4.55 -7.56
CA ASN A 209 -13.96 5.76 -8.19
C ASN A 209 -13.96 6.90 -7.16
N LEU A 210 -13.43 8.05 -7.54
CA LEU A 210 -13.59 9.28 -6.77
C LEU A 210 -14.83 10.02 -7.27
N HIS A 211 -15.79 10.20 -6.39
CA HIS A 211 -17.04 10.87 -6.66
C HIS A 211 -17.06 12.27 -6.04
N ASN A 212 -17.99 13.10 -6.53
CA ASN A 212 -18.36 14.41 -5.97
C ASN A 212 -17.21 15.42 -5.82
N TYR A 213 -16.13 15.25 -6.57
CA TYR A 213 -14.96 16.14 -6.52
C TYR A 213 -15.24 17.53 -7.12
N LEU A 214 -16.31 17.69 -7.91
CA LEU A 214 -16.77 18.96 -8.46
C LEU A 214 -17.53 19.81 -7.42
N LEU A 215 -18.26 19.17 -6.52
CA LEU A 215 -19.20 19.81 -5.59
C LEU A 215 -18.64 19.99 -4.18
N GLY A 216 -17.38 19.64 -3.96
CA GLY A 216 -16.65 19.99 -2.73
C GLY A 216 -16.66 18.97 -1.58
N ASN A 217 -17.35 17.84 -1.74
CA ASN A 217 -17.32 16.74 -0.74
C ASN A 217 -16.93 15.42 -1.42
N PRO A 218 -15.67 15.26 -1.83
CA PRO A 218 -15.22 14.05 -2.52
C PRO A 218 -15.26 12.82 -1.61
N TYR A 219 -15.57 11.67 -2.22
CA TYR A 219 -15.50 10.38 -1.53
C TYR A 219 -15.09 9.27 -2.50
N VAL A 220 -14.43 8.24 -1.98
CA VAL A 220 -14.04 7.05 -2.73
C VAL A 220 -15.13 5.99 -2.62
N TRP A 221 -15.45 5.35 -3.75
CA TRP A 221 -16.36 4.22 -3.82
C TRP A 221 -15.81 3.16 -4.75
N PHE A 222 -16.19 1.90 -4.52
CA PHE A 222 -15.74 0.79 -5.35
C PHE A 222 -16.83 0.33 -6.29
N SER A 223 -16.44 -0.04 -7.51
CA SER A 223 -17.27 -0.68 -8.51
C SER A 223 -16.59 -1.95 -9.00
N GLU A 224 -17.32 -2.81 -9.74
CA GLU A 224 -16.86 -4.12 -10.14
C GLU A 224 -16.72 -5.08 -8.95
N LYS A 225 -15.80 -6.02 -9.02
CA LYS A 225 -15.70 -7.12 -8.04
C LYS A 225 -14.29 -7.21 -7.47
N LEU A 226 -14.19 -7.40 -6.16
CA LEU A 226 -13.05 -8.08 -5.58
C LEU A 226 -13.24 -9.58 -5.87
N THR A 227 -12.26 -10.22 -6.51
CA THR A 227 -12.34 -11.64 -6.89
C THR A 227 -11.13 -12.39 -6.38
N VAL A 228 -11.36 -13.60 -5.87
CA VAL A 228 -10.33 -14.56 -5.49
C VAL A 228 -10.57 -15.88 -6.19
N ILE A 229 -9.52 -16.47 -6.75
CA ILE A 229 -9.59 -17.77 -7.44
C ILE A 229 -8.50 -18.68 -6.87
N ASN A 230 -8.89 -19.86 -6.41
CA ASN A 230 -7.96 -20.93 -6.09
C ASN A 230 -7.48 -21.57 -7.39
N LYS A 231 -6.17 -21.48 -7.66
CA LYS A 231 -5.56 -21.96 -8.92
C LYS A 231 -5.46 -23.48 -8.98
N LEU A 232 -5.49 -24.14 -7.81
CA LEU A 232 -5.40 -25.61 -7.74
C LEU A 232 -6.74 -26.26 -7.99
N THR A 233 -7.83 -25.75 -7.38
CA THR A 233 -9.13 -26.39 -7.37
C THR A 233 -10.16 -25.73 -8.28
N GLY A 234 -9.93 -24.48 -8.70
CA GLY A 234 -10.87 -23.71 -9.51
C GLY A 234 -12.03 -23.10 -8.69
N VAL A 235 -12.07 -23.33 -7.38
CA VAL A 235 -13.02 -22.67 -6.46
C VAL A 235 -12.78 -21.16 -6.51
N SER A 236 -13.84 -20.38 -6.48
CA SER A 236 -13.77 -18.93 -6.59
C SER A 236 -14.67 -18.23 -5.56
N ALA A 237 -14.27 -17.03 -5.17
CA ALA A 237 -15.07 -16.15 -4.34
C ALA A 237 -15.07 -14.74 -4.92
N PHE A 238 -16.17 -14.00 -4.78
CA PHE A 238 -16.19 -12.60 -5.13
C PHE A 238 -17.12 -11.79 -4.22
N VAL A 239 -16.80 -10.50 -4.10
CA VAL A 239 -17.69 -9.48 -3.53
C VAL A 239 -17.87 -8.37 -4.54
N LYS A 240 -19.13 -8.01 -4.81
CA LYS A 240 -19.52 -6.83 -5.59
C LYS A 240 -19.99 -5.75 -4.62
N PHE A 241 -19.39 -4.58 -4.71
CA PHE A 241 -19.79 -3.39 -3.96
C PHE A 241 -21.01 -2.78 -4.62
N LYS A 242 -22.10 -2.58 -3.85
CA LYS A 242 -23.29 -1.91 -4.39
C LYS A 242 -23.03 -0.42 -4.54
N GLU A 243 -23.51 0.14 -5.63
CA GLU A 243 -23.43 1.59 -5.85
C GLU A 243 -24.20 2.35 -4.78
N LYS A 244 -23.71 3.52 -4.43
CA LYS A 244 -24.38 4.44 -3.51
C LYS A 244 -25.61 5.01 -4.20
N GLY A 245 -26.79 4.69 -3.71
CA GLY A 245 -28.03 5.24 -4.23
C GLY A 245 -28.22 6.72 -3.88
N TRP A 246 -29.06 7.44 -4.65
CA TRP A 246 -29.36 8.85 -4.41
C TRP A 246 -29.97 9.14 -3.02
N THR A 247 -30.65 8.14 -2.44
CA THR A 247 -31.36 8.27 -1.16
C THR A 247 -30.67 7.53 -0.01
N SER A 248 -29.71 6.67 -0.28
CA SER A 248 -29.06 5.84 0.74
C SER A 248 -27.90 6.57 1.40
N LYS A 249 -28.14 7.23 2.52
CA LYS A 249 -27.08 7.71 3.40
C LYS A 249 -26.25 6.51 3.89
N GLY A 250 -25.05 6.32 3.32
CA GLY A 250 -24.06 5.35 3.83
C GLY A 250 -24.44 3.88 3.70
N ASP A 251 -25.16 3.47 2.66
CA ASP A 251 -25.50 2.08 2.43
C ASP A 251 -24.33 1.31 1.79
N TYR A 252 -23.35 0.88 2.60
CA TYR A 252 -22.14 0.15 2.21
C TYR A 252 -22.40 -1.34 1.91
N LYS A 253 -23.57 -1.70 1.39
CA LYS A 253 -23.98 -3.08 1.12
C LYS A 253 -23.14 -3.74 0.03
N ILE A 254 -23.07 -5.05 0.14
CA ILE A 254 -22.39 -5.91 -0.83
C ILE A 254 -23.31 -7.01 -1.33
N SER A 255 -22.88 -7.70 -2.37
CA SER A 255 -23.41 -8.99 -2.80
C SER A 255 -22.26 -9.86 -3.28
N GLY A 256 -22.39 -11.18 -3.15
CA GLY A 256 -21.37 -12.12 -3.58
C GLY A 256 -21.40 -13.38 -2.73
N GLY A 257 -20.39 -14.20 -2.91
CA GLY A 257 -20.32 -15.50 -2.25
C GLY A 257 -19.08 -16.30 -2.67
N VAL A 258 -19.09 -17.55 -2.27
CA VAL A 258 -18.12 -18.57 -2.67
C VAL A 258 -18.80 -19.55 -3.62
N PHE A 259 -18.08 -19.93 -4.67
CA PHE A 259 -18.56 -20.79 -5.74
C PHE A 259 -17.62 -21.96 -5.95
N SER A 260 -18.15 -23.17 -6.05
CA SER A 260 -17.40 -24.36 -6.42
C SER A 260 -16.84 -24.25 -7.85
N ALA A 261 -16.00 -25.18 -8.25
CA ALA A 261 -15.40 -25.20 -9.60
C ALA A 261 -16.44 -25.28 -10.72
N ASP A 262 -17.56 -25.96 -10.49
CA ASP A 262 -18.73 -26.05 -11.37
C ASP A 262 -19.69 -24.84 -11.25
N LYS A 263 -19.27 -23.76 -10.59
CA LYS A 263 -19.99 -22.49 -10.44
C LYS A 263 -21.26 -22.53 -9.57
N LYS A 264 -21.43 -23.55 -8.75
CA LYS A 264 -22.51 -23.64 -7.78
C LYS A 264 -22.17 -22.78 -6.55
N GLU A 265 -23.11 -21.94 -6.11
CA GLU A 265 -22.93 -21.13 -4.90
C GLU A 265 -22.97 -22.02 -3.66
N THR A 266 -21.93 -21.95 -2.83
CA THR A 266 -21.75 -22.74 -1.61
C THR A 266 -21.92 -21.89 -0.35
N ILE A 267 -21.50 -20.64 -0.41
CA ILE A 267 -21.63 -19.65 0.67
C ILE A 267 -22.13 -18.35 0.07
N VAL A 268 -23.18 -17.78 0.65
CA VAL A 268 -23.68 -16.43 0.32
C VAL A 268 -23.05 -15.42 1.27
N PHE A 269 -22.43 -14.39 0.72
CA PHE A 269 -21.87 -13.29 1.53
C PHE A 269 -22.94 -12.25 1.87
N LYS A 270 -22.88 -11.77 3.12
CA LYS A 270 -23.65 -10.64 3.63
C LYS A 270 -22.75 -9.72 4.43
N GLY A 271 -23.07 -8.45 4.51
CA GLY A 271 -22.34 -7.47 5.30
C GLY A 271 -22.34 -6.08 4.70
N LEU A 272 -21.65 -5.19 5.39
CA LEU A 272 -21.33 -3.84 4.96
C LEU A 272 -19.82 -3.72 4.88
N TRP A 273 -19.29 -3.26 3.74
CA TRP A 273 -17.83 -3.14 3.60
C TRP A 273 -17.20 -2.07 4.53
N SER A 274 -18.04 -1.33 5.25
CA SER A 274 -17.65 -0.42 6.33
C SER A 274 -17.59 -1.09 7.71
N VAL A 275 -18.13 -2.31 7.88
CA VAL A 275 -18.32 -2.94 9.20
C VAL A 275 -17.79 -4.37 9.25
N GLU A 276 -18.35 -5.28 8.42
CA GLU A 276 -18.08 -6.72 8.52
C GLU A 276 -18.38 -7.47 7.24
N LEU A 277 -17.88 -8.71 7.14
CA LEU A 277 -18.29 -9.72 6.18
C LEU A 277 -18.71 -10.99 6.91
N THR A 278 -19.92 -11.45 6.63
CA THR A 278 -20.48 -12.72 7.13
C THR A 278 -20.78 -13.65 5.97
N GLY A 279 -20.80 -14.96 6.24
CA GLY A 279 -21.18 -16.01 5.30
C GLY A 279 -22.37 -16.80 5.79
N LYS A 280 -23.22 -17.25 4.84
CA LYS A 280 -24.32 -18.18 5.10
C LYS A 280 -24.20 -19.36 4.15
N MET A 281 -24.15 -20.58 4.70
CA MET A 281 -24.15 -21.84 3.95
C MET A 281 -25.57 -22.27 3.60
N ALA A 282 -25.71 -23.19 2.64
CA ALA A 282 -27.00 -23.73 2.21
C ALA A 282 -27.79 -24.42 3.35
N ASN A 283 -27.09 -25.01 4.32
CA ASN A 283 -27.73 -25.63 5.52
C ASN A 283 -28.19 -24.59 6.56
N GLY A 284 -28.07 -23.29 6.27
CA GLY A 284 -28.47 -22.21 7.16
C GLY A 284 -27.39 -21.74 8.15
N THR A 285 -26.26 -22.42 8.28
CA THR A 285 -25.15 -22.03 9.16
C THR A 285 -24.62 -20.67 8.76
N CYS A 286 -24.56 -19.75 9.72
CA CYS A 286 -23.99 -18.41 9.57
C CYS A 286 -22.72 -18.29 10.39
N PHE A 287 -21.74 -17.54 9.88
CA PHE A 287 -20.49 -17.26 10.56
C PHE A 287 -19.89 -15.93 10.10
N GLU A 288 -19.04 -15.35 10.93
CA GLU A 288 -18.30 -14.11 10.62
C GLU A 288 -16.96 -14.48 9.97
N PHE A 289 -16.63 -13.82 8.87
CA PHE A 289 -15.32 -13.93 8.24
C PHE A 289 -14.34 -12.88 8.77
N VAL A 290 -14.82 -11.64 8.84
CA VAL A 290 -13.98 -10.52 9.29
C VAL A 290 -14.87 -9.37 9.76
N LYS A 291 -14.39 -8.67 10.77
CA LYS A 291 -14.95 -7.42 11.27
C LYS A 291 -13.92 -6.30 11.27
N ARG A 292 -14.37 -5.09 11.02
CA ARG A 292 -13.50 -3.92 11.04
C ARG A 292 -12.92 -3.70 12.43
N LYS A 293 -11.59 -3.52 12.51
CA LYS A 293 -10.87 -3.29 13.76
C LYS A 293 -10.97 -1.84 14.25
N ASN A 294 -10.89 -0.91 13.29
CA ASN A 294 -10.75 0.51 13.61
C ASN A 294 -12.06 1.26 13.43
N PRO A 295 -12.47 2.12 14.38
CA PRO A 295 -13.65 2.96 14.23
C PRO A 295 -13.47 3.98 13.09
N LEU A 296 -14.56 4.35 12.42
CA LEU A 296 -14.58 5.36 11.36
C LEU A 296 -14.53 6.81 11.85
N VAL A 297 -14.75 7.03 13.14
CA VAL A 297 -15.07 8.36 13.70
C VAL A 297 -13.84 8.98 14.36
N GLY A 298 -13.61 10.27 14.09
CA GLY A 298 -12.69 11.12 14.86
C GLY A 298 -11.25 11.19 14.35
N ASN A 299 -10.95 10.65 13.15
CA ASN A 299 -9.57 10.56 12.67
C ASN A 299 -9.26 11.45 11.44
N ASP A 300 -10.10 12.44 11.14
CA ASP A 300 -9.93 13.40 10.04
C ASP A 300 -8.62 14.21 10.15
N LYS A 301 -8.25 14.61 11.37
CA LYS A 301 -6.98 15.28 11.67
C LYS A 301 -5.75 14.37 11.49
N GLN A 302 -5.95 13.07 11.36
CA GLN A 302 -4.90 12.05 11.14
C GLN A 302 -5.04 11.41 9.77
N TYR A 303 -5.49 12.16 8.76
CA TYR A 303 -5.69 11.68 7.38
C TYR A 303 -6.64 10.47 7.25
N MET A 304 -7.49 10.19 8.21
CA MET A 304 -8.29 8.96 8.32
C MET A 304 -7.42 7.68 8.38
N PHE A 305 -6.20 7.79 8.87
CA PHE A 305 -5.30 6.64 9.02
C PHE A 305 -5.82 5.68 10.10
N THR A 306 -5.68 4.40 9.84
CA THR A 306 -5.82 3.35 10.85
C THR A 306 -4.58 3.31 11.76
N GLU A 307 -4.65 2.61 12.89
CA GLU A 307 -3.47 2.41 13.74
C GLU A 307 -2.32 1.74 12.97
N PHE A 308 -2.64 0.77 12.12
CA PHE A 308 -1.65 0.14 11.26
C PHE A 308 -1.01 1.14 10.30
N CYS A 309 -1.81 1.95 9.61
CA CYS A 309 -1.32 2.96 8.67
C CYS A 309 -0.43 4.02 9.34
N MET A 310 -0.76 4.44 10.57
CA MET A 310 0.07 5.39 11.32
C MET A 310 1.48 4.86 11.59
N THR A 311 1.65 3.54 11.69
CA THR A 311 2.97 2.93 11.94
C THR A 311 3.88 2.90 10.72
N LEU A 312 3.32 2.97 9.51
CA LEU A 312 4.07 2.77 8.26
C LEU A 312 5.20 3.78 8.04
N ASN A 313 5.03 5.02 8.52
CA ASN A 313 6.07 6.05 8.44
C ASN A 313 6.79 6.29 9.78
N HIS A 314 6.57 5.43 10.78
CA HIS A 314 7.27 5.53 12.04
C HIS A 314 8.74 5.11 11.86
N LEU A 315 9.64 5.93 12.39
CA LEU A 315 11.08 5.72 12.31
C LEU A 315 11.71 5.94 13.67
N SER A 316 12.46 4.95 14.15
CA SER A 316 13.23 5.02 15.39
C SER A 316 14.73 5.01 15.11
N LYS A 317 15.53 5.43 16.11
CA LYS A 317 16.99 5.34 16.07
C LYS A 317 17.48 3.91 15.90
N GLU A 318 16.77 2.95 16.46
CA GLU A 318 17.05 1.53 16.29
C GLU A 318 16.78 1.08 14.84
N LEU A 319 15.57 1.35 14.34
CA LEU A 319 15.15 0.88 13.02
C LEU A 319 16.00 1.43 11.88
N ILE A 320 16.40 2.70 11.95
CA ILE A 320 17.18 3.36 10.89
C ILE A 320 18.51 2.65 10.61
N THR A 321 19.03 1.90 11.57
CA THR A 321 20.30 1.17 11.42
C THR A 321 20.20 -0.02 10.47
N TYR A 322 19.01 -0.57 10.30
CA TYR A 322 18.74 -1.73 9.43
C TYR A 322 18.25 -1.33 8.04
N LEU A 323 17.75 -0.10 7.87
CA LEU A 323 17.09 0.31 6.64
C LEU A 323 18.09 0.56 5.49
N PRO A 324 17.72 0.17 4.25
CA PRO A 324 18.45 0.62 3.08
C PRO A 324 18.31 2.14 2.88
N PRO A 325 19.26 2.79 2.21
CA PRO A 325 19.18 4.24 1.92
C PRO A 325 17.98 4.60 1.02
N THR A 326 17.31 3.61 0.44
CA THR A 326 16.15 3.74 -0.45
C THR A 326 14.81 3.64 0.28
N ASP A 327 14.79 3.38 1.60
CA ASP A 327 13.55 3.22 2.36
C ASP A 327 12.73 4.52 2.42
N SER A 328 11.43 4.43 2.15
CA SER A 328 10.51 5.57 2.11
C SER A 328 10.49 6.41 3.38
N ARG A 329 10.75 5.81 4.55
CA ARG A 329 10.80 6.53 5.83
C ARG A 329 11.96 7.53 5.90
N LEU A 330 12.95 7.40 5.00
CA LEU A 330 14.09 8.31 4.88
C LEU A 330 13.81 9.47 3.90
N ARG A 331 12.68 9.50 3.21
CA ARG A 331 12.32 10.55 2.27
C ARG A 331 12.04 11.88 2.98
N PRO A 332 12.74 12.95 2.60
CA PRO A 332 12.63 14.25 3.26
C PRO A 332 11.26 14.91 3.08
N ASP A 333 10.64 14.80 1.91
CA ASP A 333 9.32 15.38 1.63
C ASP A 333 8.21 14.72 2.46
N ILE A 334 8.21 13.39 2.57
CA ILE A 334 7.25 12.64 3.40
C ILE A 334 7.48 12.94 4.87
N ARG A 335 8.75 12.98 5.31
CA ARG A 335 9.11 13.27 6.70
C ARG A 335 8.67 14.68 7.10
N ALA A 336 8.89 15.68 6.25
CA ALA A 336 8.46 17.04 6.50
C ALA A 336 6.92 17.13 6.66
N LEU A 337 6.15 16.47 5.78
CA LEU A 337 4.69 16.43 5.89
C LEU A 337 4.20 15.72 7.16
N ASP A 338 4.86 14.64 7.57
CA ASP A 338 4.54 13.89 8.79
C ASP A 338 4.64 14.78 10.05
N TYR A 339 5.53 15.78 10.02
CA TYR A 339 5.71 16.79 11.06
C TYR A 339 5.00 18.12 10.78
N GLY A 340 4.17 18.20 9.76
CA GLY A 340 3.34 19.38 9.45
C GLY A 340 4.09 20.52 8.73
N ASP A 341 5.34 20.31 8.31
CA ASP A 341 6.14 21.29 7.57
C ASP A 341 5.84 21.20 6.05
N ILE A 342 4.75 21.85 5.65
CA ILE A 342 4.25 21.79 4.28
C ILE A 342 5.20 22.49 3.30
N GLU A 343 5.84 23.58 3.71
CA GLU A 343 6.78 24.33 2.88
C GLU A 343 8.00 23.48 2.55
N GLN A 344 8.63 22.91 3.57
CA GLN A 344 9.78 22.01 3.37
C GLN A 344 9.39 20.77 2.57
N SER A 345 8.21 20.19 2.85
CA SER A 345 7.70 19.04 2.09
C SER A 345 7.53 19.37 0.61
N SER A 346 7.00 20.56 0.29
CA SER A 346 6.78 21.00 -1.10
C SER A 346 8.12 21.24 -1.83
N SER A 347 9.06 21.86 -1.15
CA SER A 347 10.43 22.11 -1.68
C SER A 347 11.13 20.78 -1.98
N GLU A 348 11.20 19.88 -1.01
CA GLU A 348 11.85 18.57 -1.16
C GLU A 348 11.17 17.70 -2.22
N LYS A 349 9.84 17.71 -2.26
CA LYS A 349 9.08 17.00 -3.30
C LYS A 349 9.48 17.48 -4.70
N THR A 350 9.56 18.80 -4.90
CA THR A 350 9.97 19.40 -6.18
C THR A 350 11.39 18.98 -6.56
N ARG A 351 12.30 19.01 -5.60
CA ARG A 351 13.70 18.60 -5.79
C ARG A 351 13.80 17.13 -6.19
N LEU A 352 13.11 16.23 -5.48
CA LEU A 352 13.15 14.80 -5.75
C LEU A 352 12.48 14.43 -7.08
N GLU A 353 11.38 15.08 -7.44
CA GLU A 353 10.74 14.90 -8.74
C GLU A 353 11.64 15.38 -9.89
N GLN A 354 12.39 16.48 -9.70
CA GLN A 354 13.36 16.93 -10.70
C GLN A 354 14.48 15.92 -10.86
N LYS A 355 15.07 15.47 -9.75
CA LYS A 355 16.13 14.44 -9.77
C LYS A 355 15.68 13.17 -10.50
N GLN A 356 14.41 12.75 -10.31
CA GLN A 356 13.86 11.60 -11.02
C GLN A 356 13.68 11.86 -12.52
N ARG A 357 13.29 13.08 -12.94
CA ARG A 357 13.24 13.45 -14.35
C ARG A 357 14.64 13.39 -14.98
N ASP A 358 15.64 13.91 -14.28
CA ASP A 358 17.03 13.92 -14.74
C ASP A 358 17.60 12.50 -14.88
N LEU A 359 17.34 11.64 -13.90
CA LEU A 359 17.70 10.22 -13.98
C LEU A 359 17.06 9.54 -15.20
N ARG A 360 15.79 9.79 -15.47
CA ARG A 360 15.10 9.24 -16.64
C ARG A 360 15.71 9.71 -17.95
N HIS A 361 16.06 11.01 -18.04
CA HIS A 361 16.72 11.55 -19.22
C HIS A 361 18.08 10.90 -19.44
N ARG A 362 18.87 10.73 -18.38
CA ARG A 362 20.16 10.05 -18.42
C ARG A 362 20.04 8.62 -18.91
N LEU A 363 19.20 7.80 -18.26
CA LEU A 363 18.99 6.40 -18.65
C LEU A 363 18.57 6.28 -20.12
N LYS A 364 17.68 7.17 -20.59
CA LYS A 364 17.25 7.19 -21.98
C LYS A 364 18.38 7.55 -22.94
N SER A 365 19.21 8.53 -22.61
CA SER A 365 20.35 8.94 -23.46
C SER A 365 21.43 7.87 -23.52
N GLU A 366 21.67 7.16 -22.43
CA GLU A 366 22.64 6.07 -22.31
C GLU A 366 22.09 4.73 -22.81
N LYS A 367 20.80 4.67 -23.20
CA LYS A 367 20.10 3.44 -23.59
C LYS A 367 20.17 2.35 -22.51
N GLN A 368 20.16 2.78 -21.26
CA GLN A 368 20.16 1.89 -20.08
C GLN A 368 18.75 1.73 -19.54
N GLU A 369 18.48 0.55 -18.98
CA GLU A 369 17.28 0.28 -18.22
C GLU A 369 17.59 0.21 -16.72
N HIS A 370 16.65 0.68 -15.91
CA HIS A 370 16.75 0.48 -14.47
C HIS A 370 16.54 -1.00 -14.15
N LEU A 371 17.46 -1.57 -13.42
CA LEU A 371 17.33 -2.93 -12.87
C LEU A 371 16.92 -2.83 -11.40
N PRO A 372 15.71 -3.33 -11.04
CA PRO A 372 15.29 -3.36 -9.66
C PRO A 372 16.29 -4.12 -8.77
N ALA A 373 16.52 -3.62 -7.56
CA ALA A 373 17.50 -4.22 -6.66
C ALA A 373 17.03 -5.58 -6.13
N TRP A 374 15.76 -5.68 -5.74
CA TRP A 374 15.23 -6.82 -4.98
C TRP A 374 14.27 -7.70 -5.75
N PHE A 375 13.80 -7.22 -6.92
CA PHE A 375 12.88 -7.96 -7.77
C PHE A 375 13.47 -8.14 -9.17
N ILE A 376 13.08 -9.22 -9.84
CA ILE A 376 13.18 -9.35 -11.28
C ILE A 376 11.88 -8.79 -11.84
N PHE A 377 11.97 -7.82 -12.72
CA PHE A 377 10.82 -7.19 -13.38
C PHE A 377 11.00 -7.27 -14.87
N GLN A 378 10.00 -7.83 -15.56
CA GLN A 378 9.97 -7.94 -17.01
C GLN A 378 8.61 -7.42 -17.49
N LEU A 379 8.63 -6.35 -18.25
CA LEU A 379 7.46 -5.79 -18.89
C LEU A 379 7.33 -6.36 -20.32
N SER A 380 6.16 -6.87 -20.66
CA SER A 380 5.77 -7.23 -22.03
C SER A 380 4.60 -6.37 -22.49
N ASP A 381 4.26 -6.40 -23.79
CA ASP A 381 3.16 -5.58 -24.35
C ASP A 381 1.79 -5.87 -23.70
N LYS A 382 1.62 -7.04 -23.12
CA LYS A 382 0.33 -7.50 -22.57
C LYS A 382 0.35 -7.83 -21.09
N ASP A 383 1.53 -8.02 -20.50
CA ASP A 383 1.66 -8.48 -19.11
C ASP A 383 3.01 -8.07 -18.53
N PHE A 384 3.17 -8.26 -17.22
CA PHE A 384 4.46 -8.10 -16.57
C PHE A 384 4.69 -9.27 -15.61
N ASN A 385 5.94 -9.70 -15.51
CA ASN A 385 6.37 -10.74 -14.59
C ASN A 385 7.22 -10.11 -13.48
N VAL A 386 6.87 -10.41 -12.24
CA VAL A 386 7.59 -9.92 -11.08
C VAL A 386 7.93 -11.11 -10.18
N ARG A 387 9.21 -11.23 -9.83
CA ARG A 387 9.69 -12.27 -8.93
C ARG A 387 10.68 -11.69 -7.92
N PHE A 388 10.48 -12.00 -6.65
CA PHE A 388 11.40 -11.64 -5.58
C PHE A 388 12.73 -12.41 -5.71
N LYS A 389 13.86 -11.72 -5.51
CA LYS A 389 15.21 -12.30 -5.63
C LYS A 389 15.67 -13.10 -4.41
N ASN A 390 14.91 -13.03 -3.30
CA ASN A 390 15.21 -13.67 -2.00
C ASN A 390 16.54 -13.24 -1.33
N THR A 391 17.08 -12.07 -1.70
CA THR A 391 18.36 -11.57 -1.17
C THR A 391 18.20 -10.42 -0.18
N TYR A 392 17.04 -9.77 -0.12
CA TYR A 392 16.81 -8.58 0.70
C TYR A 392 17.05 -8.86 2.20
N PHE A 393 16.37 -9.85 2.76
CA PHE A 393 16.39 -10.10 4.20
C PHE A 393 17.75 -10.58 4.70
N GLU A 394 18.51 -11.32 3.88
CA GLU A 394 19.88 -11.69 4.18
C GLU A 394 20.80 -10.44 4.17
N THR A 395 20.66 -9.56 3.20
CA THR A 395 21.40 -8.30 3.16
C THR A 395 21.05 -7.42 4.37
N ARG A 396 19.77 -7.32 4.72
CA ARG A 396 19.27 -6.60 5.89
C ARG A 396 19.92 -7.07 7.19
N LYS A 397 20.05 -8.38 7.40
CA LYS A 397 20.70 -8.97 8.59
C LYS A 397 22.15 -8.53 8.74
N THR A 398 22.85 -8.32 7.63
CA THR A 398 24.25 -7.84 7.64
C THR A 398 24.38 -6.34 7.82
N GLY A 399 23.32 -5.56 7.53
CA GLY A 399 23.33 -4.10 7.50
C GLY A 399 24.25 -3.51 6.42
N LYS A 400 24.78 -4.35 5.52
CA LYS A 400 25.72 -3.93 4.46
C LYS A 400 24.96 -3.77 3.16
N TRP A 401 24.47 -2.57 2.93
CA TRP A 401 23.80 -2.21 1.68
C TRP A 401 24.82 -1.88 0.60
N SER A 402 24.56 -2.25 -0.66
CA SER A 402 25.41 -1.93 -1.78
C SER A 402 25.48 -0.41 -2.00
N GLU A 403 26.65 0.09 -2.38
CA GLU A 403 26.87 1.50 -2.75
C GLU A 403 26.05 1.90 -3.98
N ASP A 404 25.71 0.93 -4.84
CA ASP A 404 24.83 1.11 -6.00
C ASP A 404 23.37 1.38 -5.62
N LEU A 405 22.96 1.05 -4.38
CA LEU A 405 21.69 1.51 -3.82
C LEU A 405 21.78 3.00 -3.60
N LEU A 406 21.54 3.71 -4.65
CA LEU A 406 21.70 5.14 -4.79
C LEU A 406 21.10 5.91 -3.62
N CYS A 407 21.81 6.94 -3.26
CA CYS A 407 21.30 8.05 -2.44
C CYS A 407 20.09 8.69 -3.11
N LEU A 408 18.93 7.98 -3.16
CA LEU A 408 17.71 8.49 -3.80
C LEU A 408 17.35 9.87 -3.28
N TYR A 409 17.63 10.12 -2.02
CA TYR A 409 17.15 11.28 -1.28
C TYR A 409 18.20 12.38 -1.08
N ARG A 410 19.46 12.14 -1.44
CA ARG A 410 20.53 13.17 -1.39
C ARG A 410 20.47 14.15 -2.55
#